data_9e2c1d8a177daae63672c1332d2a8a18
#
_entry.id   9e2c1d8a177daae63672c1332d2a8a18
#
_cell.length_a   1.000
_cell.length_b   1.000
_cell.length_c   1.000
_cell.angle_alpha   90.00
_cell.angle_beta   90.00
_cell.angle_gamma   90.00
#
_symmetry.space_group_name_H-M   'P 1'
#
loop_
_entity.id
_entity.type
_entity.pdbx_description
1 polymer ?
#
loop_
_entity_poly.entity_id
_entity_poly.type
_entity_poly.pdbx_seq_one_letter_code
_entity_poly.pdbx_strand_id
1 'polypeptide(L)'
;MRAFAGCTGPTETDRIFNCLPLYHSTGGLVGVGPALLNGGRLVLRKKFSASSFWPDVKSSGATMFVYIGELCRYLVNCPPNDAERDHKLKLVFGNGLRADVWPEFQKRFAIPRVLEFYGSTEGNVSLFNFDGRQGAIGRVPKLLKSQINIRLVEFDLDTEQPVRGSDGLCRPAPLGTVGEAIGLIGQDVRHDFSGYADKAASEKKILTDVFKKGDRWFRTGDLMRQDSEGYFYFIDRIGDTFRWKGENVSTIEVEQRLAEAPGVSEAIVYGVPVAGYEGKAGMAALVMEGKFDAAAFAAYVDAQLPHYARPAFVRLIESADTTGTFKYRRVDLVSDGFQPGKVEHLYVRHPEKGYAKLTQAAHKAILSGETRL
;
A
#
# COMPACT_ATOMS: atom_id res chain seq x y z
N MET A 1 12.50 -0.40 18.23
CA MET A 1 12.65 -1.76 18.78
C MET A 1 11.77 -2.01 20.01
N ARG A 2 11.84 -1.22 21.11
CA ARG A 2 11.06 -1.48 22.35
C ARG A 2 9.55 -1.60 22.15
N ALA A 3 8.96 -0.72 21.35
CA ALA A 3 7.52 -0.77 21.05
C ALA A 3 7.12 -2.11 20.42
N PHE A 4 7.87 -2.56 19.41
CA PHE A 4 7.60 -3.84 18.76
C PHE A 4 7.85 -5.04 19.67
N ALA A 5 8.88 -4.99 20.52
CA ALA A 5 9.10 -6.03 21.53
C ALA A 5 7.93 -6.14 22.51
N GLY A 6 7.39 -5.01 22.96
CA GLY A 6 6.19 -4.97 23.80
C GLY A 6 4.92 -5.47 23.08
N CYS A 7 4.75 -5.11 21.80
CA CYS A 7 3.57 -5.47 21.01
C CYS A 7 3.54 -6.95 20.62
N THR A 8 4.69 -7.52 20.26
CA THR A 8 4.82 -8.91 19.79
C THR A 8 5.04 -9.88 20.95
N GLY A 9 5.70 -9.45 22.03
CA GLY A 9 5.92 -10.20 23.27
C GLY A 9 6.61 -11.56 23.08
N PRO A 10 7.69 -11.70 22.29
CA PRO A 10 8.37 -12.98 22.20
C PRO A 10 9.05 -13.34 23.54
N THR A 11 9.22 -14.61 23.77
CA THR A 11 9.92 -15.17 24.92
C THR A 11 11.21 -15.88 24.47
N GLU A 12 12.03 -16.35 25.39
CA GLU A 12 13.25 -17.12 25.10
C GLU A 12 12.99 -18.41 24.27
N THR A 13 11.79 -18.95 24.34
CA THR A 13 11.39 -20.13 23.57
C THR A 13 10.95 -19.81 22.15
N ASP A 14 10.70 -18.52 21.84
CA ASP A 14 10.19 -18.10 20.55
C ASP A 14 11.27 -18.03 19.49
N ARG A 15 10.86 -18.32 18.26
CA ARG A 15 11.69 -18.26 17.06
C ARG A 15 11.01 -17.40 16.01
N ILE A 16 11.62 -16.27 15.70
CA ILE A 16 11.11 -15.32 14.71
C ILE A 16 11.73 -15.64 13.36
N PHE A 17 10.90 -16.09 12.42
CA PHE A 17 11.28 -16.29 11.03
C PHE A 17 11.33 -14.95 10.32
N ASN A 18 12.50 -14.64 9.73
CA ASN A 18 12.75 -13.37 9.03
C ASN A 18 13.50 -13.64 7.72
N CYS A 19 12.84 -13.36 6.61
CA CYS A 19 13.40 -13.45 5.26
C CYS A 19 13.46 -12.06 4.57
N LEU A 20 13.27 -10.98 5.35
CA LEU A 20 13.35 -9.61 4.87
C LEU A 20 14.77 -9.06 4.95
N PRO A 21 15.13 -8.10 4.08
CA PRO A 21 16.43 -7.44 4.14
C PRO A 21 16.66 -6.73 5.50
N LEU A 22 17.77 -7.01 6.15
CA LEU A 22 18.08 -6.46 7.47
C LEU A 22 18.39 -4.96 7.47
N TYR A 23 18.75 -4.39 6.33
CA TYR A 23 18.95 -2.95 6.18
C TYR A 23 17.62 -2.16 6.16
N HIS A 24 16.49 -2.84 6.02
CA HIS A 24 15.16 -2.25 6.07
C HIS A 24 14.60 -2.27 7.49
N SER A 25 13.82 -1.23 7.85
CA SER A 25 13.23 -1.10 9.19
C SER A 25 12.40 -2.34 9.59
N THR A 26 11.58 -2.89 8.69
CA THR A 26 10.77 -4.07 8.99
C THR A 26 11.66 -5.30 9.25
N GLY A 27 12.63 -5.59 8.40
CA GLY A 27 13.54 -6.73 8.62
C GLY A 27 14.50 -6.50 9.81
N GLY A 28 15.15 -5.34 9.89
CA GLY A 28 16.19 -5.03 10.87
C GLY A 28 15.66 -4.62 12.24
N LEU A 29 14.74 -3.64 12.30
CA LEU A 29 14.25 -3.13 13.57
C LEU A 29 13.07 -3.94 14.12
N VAL A 30 12.09 -4.24 13.26
CA VAL A 30 10.85 -4.94 13.66
C VAL A 30 11.09 -6.44 13.80
N GLY A 31 11.82 -7.06 12.87
CA GLY A 31 12.09 -8.50 12.91
C GLY A 31 13.16 -8.90 13.93
N VAL A 32 14.24 -8.12 14.04
CA VAL A 32 15.39 -8.43 14.92
C VAL A 32 15.17 -7.92 16.35
N GLY A 33 14.63 -6.70 16.47
CA GLY A 33 14.52 -6.01 17.76
C GLY A 33 13.81 -6.78 18.86
N PRO A 34 12.62 -7.36 18.61
CA PRO A 34 11.89 -8.15 19.59
C PRO A 34 12.69 -9.36 20.12
N ALA A 35 13.34 -10.09 19.22
CA ALA A 35 14.18 -11.23 19.64
C ALA A 35 15.33 -10.81 20.54
N LEU A 36 16.07 -9.74 20.17
CA LEU A 36 17.20 -9.25 20.97
C LEU A 36 16.79 -8.72 22.34
N LEU A 37 15.65 -8.03 22.42
CA LEU A 37 15.21 -7.42 23.68
C LEU A 37 14.56 -8.41 24.66
N ASN A 38 13.97 -9.50 24.14
CA ASN A 38 13.20 -10.45 24.94
C ASN A 38 13.85 -11.85 25.01
N GLY A 39 15.07 -12.02 24.48
CA GLY A 39 15.82 -13.28 24.54
C GLY A 39 15.36 -14.35 23.55
N GLY A 40 14.50 -14.01 22.58
CA GLY A 40 14.06 -14.94 21.54
C GLY A 40 15.15 -15.27 20.52
N ARG A 41 14.86 -16.20 19.62
CA ARG A 41 15.79 -16.64 18.56
C ARG A 41 15.36 -16.07 17.20
N LEU A 42 16.35 -15.78 16.35
CA LEU A 42 16.12 -15.40 14.95
C LEU A 42 16.40 -16.58 14.04
N VAL A 43 15.46 -16.82 13.11
CA VAL A 43 15.62 -17.72 11.99
C VAL A 43 15.72 -16.85 10.72
N LEU A 44 16.96 -16.63 10.28
CA LEU A 44 17.24 -15.78 9.13
C LEU A 44 17.28 -16.58 7.84
N ARG A 45 16.69 -16.05 6.79
CA ARG A 45 16.85 -16.52 5.42
C ARG A 45 17.46 -15.43 4.57
N LYS A 46 18.35 -15.81 3.67
CA LYS A 46 19.06 -14.88 2.79
C LYS A 46 18.10 -14.11 1.86
N LYS A 47 17.03 -14.79 1.43
CA LYS A 47 15.96 -14.24 0.60
C LYS A 47 14.66 -15.01 0.82
N PHE A 48 13.55 -14.39 0.48
CA PHE A 48 12.25 -15.04 0.42
C PHE A 48 12.18 -16.04 -0.75
N SER A 49 11.51 -17.16 -0.52
CA SER A 49 11.13 -18.13 -1.55
C SER A 49 9.77 -18.69 -1.20
N ALA A 50 8.77 -18.43 -2.03
CA ALA A 50 7.40 -18.85 -1.73
C ALA A 50 7.24 -20.38 -1.70
N SER A 51 7.97 -21.11 -2.57
CA SER A 51 7.91 -22.58 -2.64
C SER A 51 8.59 -23.28 -1.46
N SER A 52 9.64 -22.68 -0.88
CA SER A 52 10.35 -23.26 0.26
C SER A 52 9.90 -22.71 1.63
N PHE A 53 9.00 -21.72 1.63
CA PHE A 53 8.61 -21.01 2.84
C PHE A 53 8.07 -21.93 3.94
N TRP A 54 7.05 -22.72 3.65
CA TRP A 54 6.42 -23.58 4.65
C TRP A 54 7.33 -24.73 5.11
N PRO A 55 8.07 -25.43 4.23
CA PRO A 55 9.13 -26.36 4.66
C PRO A 55 10.16 -25.71 5.59
N ASP A 56 10.60 -24.49 5.29
CA ASP A 56 11.56 -23.75 6.11
C ASP A 56 10.98 -23.35 7.47
N VAL A 57 9.75 -22.84 7.51
CA VAL A 57 9.05 -22.49 8.75
C VAL A 57 8.87 -23.71 9.64
N LYS A 58 8.43 -24.84 9.07
CA LYS A 58 8.26 -26.11 9.78
C LYS A 58 9.60 -26.61 10.35
N SER A 59 10.62 -26.76 9.51
CA SER A 59 11.92 -27.33 9.89
C SER A 59 12.66 -26.48 10.93
N SER A 60 12.52 -25.15 10.87
CA SER A 60 13.11 -24.25 11.86
C SER A 60 12.37 -24.21 13.19
N GLY A 61 11.13 -24.74 13.23
CA GLY A 61 10.25 -24.65 14.39
C GLY A 61 9.89 -23.21 14.74
N ALA A 62 9.76 -22.33 13.73
CA ALA A 62 9.39 -20.95 13.92
C ALA A 62 8.02 -20.81 14.58
N THR A 63 7.92 -19.91 15.55
CA THR A 63 6.69 -19.60 16.29
C THR A 63 6.12 -18.24 15.91
N MET A 64 6.92 -17.41 15.28
CA MET A 64 6.54 -16.09 14.82
C MET A 64 7.13 -15.83 13.42
N PHE A 65 6.45 -14.99 12.63
CA PHE A 65 6.92 -14.60 11.31
C PHE A 65 6.76 -13.09 11.11
N VAL A 66 7.84 -12.41 10.68
CA VAL A 66 7.80 -11.01 10.28
C VAL A 66 7.58 -10.89 8.79
N TYR A 67 6.51 -10.20 8.38
CA TYR A 67 6.12 -10.10 6.98
C TYR A 67 6.09 -8.67 6.46
N ILE A 68 6.05 -8.55 5.14
CA ILE A 68 5.42 -7.46 4.41
C ILE A 68 4.28 -8.06 3.58
N GLY A 69 3.20 -7.30 3.37
CA GLY A 69 1.95 -7.84 2.81
C GLY A 69 2.11 -8.56 1.48
N GLU A 70 3.08 -8.14 0.67
CA GLU A 70 3.37 -8.77 -0.62
C GLU A 70 3.85 -10.23 -0.48
N LEU A 71 4.59 -10.57 0.58
CA LEU A 71 4.96 -11.95 0.85
C LEU A 71 3.73 -12.81 1.14
N CYS A 72 2.76 -12.27 1.88
CA CYS A 72 1.51 -12.96 2.18
C CYS A 72 0.72 -13.21 0.89
N ARG A 73 0.68 -12.26 -0.04
CA ARG A 73 0.07 -12.42 -1.36
C ARG A 73 0.73 -13.50 -2.19
N TYR A 74 2.06 -13.52 -2.25
CA TYR A 74 2.79 -14.59 -2.95
C TYR A 74 2.48 -15.96 -2.36
N LEU A 75 2.41 -16.09 -1.04
CA LEU A 75 2.08 -17.36 -0.39
C LEU A 75 0.67 -17.82 -0.70
N VAL A 76 -0.31 -16.91 -0.71
CA VAL A 76 -1.70 -17.23 -1.08
C VAL A 76 -1.81 -17.67 -2.54
N ASN A 77 -1.05 -17.07 -3.44
CA ASN A 77 -1.06 -17.41 -4.86
C ASN A 77 -0.27 -18.68 -5.21
N CYS A 78 0.53 -19.22 -4.28
CA CYS A 78 1.22 -20.48 -4.51
C CYS A 78 0.26 -21.69 -4.49
N PRO A 79 0.54 -22.74 -5.28
CA PRO A 79 -0.17 -24.01 -5.16
C PRO A 79 -0.15 -24.55 -3.71
N PRO A 80 -1.18 -25.31 -3.28
CA PRO A 80 -1.19 -25.93 -1.96
C PRO A 80 0.05 -26.76 -1.68
N ASN A 81 0.48 -26.78 -0.40
CA ASN A 81 1.65 -27.50 0.06
C ASN A 81 1.32 -28.25 1.35
N ASP A 82 1.73 -29.51 1.49
CA ASP A 82 1.45 -30.34 2.67
C ASP A 82 1.99 -29.75 3.99
N ALA A 83 3.04 -28.93 3.92
CA ALA A 83 3.63 -28.28 5.09
C ALA A 83 2.93 -26.97 5.49
N GLU A 84 1.99 -26.43 4.68
CA GLU A 84 1.44 -25.09 4.90
C GLU A 84 0.58 -24.93 6.17
N ARG A 85 0.16 -26.04 6.78
CA ARG A 85 -0.55 -26.09 8.07
C ARG A 85 0.22 -26.80 9.17
N ASP A 86 1.34 -27.44 8.82
CA ASP A 86 2.18 -28.18 9.76
C ASP A 86 3.29 -27.30 10.30
N HIS A 87 2.91 -26.26 11.04
CA HIS A 87 3.81 -25.29 11.64
C HIS A 87 3.38 -24.89 13.05
N LYS A 88 4.26 -24.16 13.76
CA LYS A 88 4.04 -23.69 15.13
C LYS A 88 3.83 -22.17 15.23
N LEU A 89 3.51 -21.49 14.11
CA LEU A 89 3.29 -20.05 14.11
C LEU A 89 2.09 -19.68 15.01
N LYS A 90 2.33 -18.87 16.01
CA LYS A 90 1.31 -18.30 16.91
C LYS A 90 1.00 -16.84 16.61
N LEU A 91 1.93 -16.14 15.97
CA LEU A 91 1.80 -14.74 15.60
C LEU A 91 2.55 -14.48 14.30
N VAL A 92 1.90 -13.76 13.39
CA VAL A 92 2.59 -13.08 12.28
C VAL A 92 2.44 -11.58 12.48
N PHE A 93 3.50 -10.81 12.20
CA PHE A 93 3.49 -9.37 12.42
C PHE A 93 4.23 -8.65 11.31
N GLY A 94 3.67 -7.56 10.85
CA GLY A 94 4.23 -6.84 9.70
C GLY A 94 3.38 -5.67 9.27
N ASN A 95 3.56 -5.25 8.03
CA ASN A 95 2.86 -4.13 7.45
C ASN A 95 2.48 -4.38 5.99
N GLY A 96 1.39 -3.75 5.56
CA GLY A 96 0.94 -3.75 4.18
C GLY A 96 0.14 -5.00 3.79
N LEU A 97 -0.42 -5.75 4.73
CA LEU A 97 -1.31 -6.87 4.44
C LEU A 97 -2.65 -6.35 3.92
N ARG A 98 -2.88 -6.56 2.65
CA ARG A 98 -4.07 -6.09 1.93
C ARG A 98 -5.34 -6.72 2.47
N ALA A 99 -6.44 -5.97 2.48
CA ALA A 99 -7.74 -6.41 3.00
C ALA A 99 -8.32 -7.62 2.24
N ASP A 100 -8.05 -7.74 0.95
CA ASP A 100 -8.45 -8.87 0.09
C ASP A 100 -7.63 -10.14 0.35
N VAL A 101 -6.34 -10.00 0.66
CA VAL A 101 -5.42 -11.12 0.92
C VAL A 101 -5.56 -11.66 2.35
N TRP A 102 -5.84 -10.80 3.32
CA TRP A 102 -5.82 -11.14 4.76
C TRP A 102 -6.72 -12.31 5.15
N PRO A 103 -8.02 -12.35 4.77
CA PRO A 103 -8.90 -13.45 5.16
C PRO A 103 -8.42 -14.81 4.65
N GLU A 104 -8.02 -14.87 3.39
CA GLU A 104 -7.53 -16.11 2.78
C GLU A 104 -6.20 -16.55 3.39
N PHE A 105 -5.25 -15.63 3.56
CA PHE A 105 -3.97 -15.92 4.21
C PHE A 105 -4.18 -16.51 5.61
N GLN A 106 -5.01 -15.89 6.42
CA GLN A 106 -5.25 -16.33 7.80
C GLN A 106 -5.97 -17.68 7.85
N LYS A 107 -6.98 -17.89 7.00
CA LYS A 107 -7.77 -19.12 6.93
C LYS A 107 -6.97 -20.28 6.35
N ARG A 108 -6.34 -20.08 5.18
CA ARG A 108 -5.61 -21.13 4.47
C ARG A 108 -4.47 -21.67 5.31
N PHE A 109 -3.67 -20.81 5.89
CA PHE A 109 -2.49 -21.18 6.66
C PHE A 109 -2.75 -21.35 8.16
N ALA A 110 -4.00 -21.31 8.60
CA ALA A 110 -4.39 -21.46 10.00
C ALA A 110 -3.61 -20.54 10.95
N ILE A 111 -3.40 -19.27 10.56
CA ILE A 111 -2.66 -18.29 11.36
C ILE A 111 -3.54 -17.79 12.52
N PRO A 112 -3.16 -18.04 13.80
CA PRO A 112 -4.02 -17.68 14.92
C PRO A 112 -4.15 -16.17 15.12
N ARG A 113 -3.05 -15.42 14.92
CA ARG A 113 -3.00 -13.99 15.18
C ARG A 113 -2.15 -13.25 14.15
N VAL A 114 -2.71 -12.17 13.64
CA VAL A 114 -2.02 -11.21 12.76
C VAL A 114 -1.94 -9.88 13.50
N LEU A 115 -0.74 -9.30 13.57
CA LEU A 115 -0.52 -7.96 14.09
C LEU A 115 -0.02 -7.10 12.93
N GLU A 116 -0.89 -6.21 12.45
CA GLU A 116 -0.54 -5.23 11.43
C GLU A 116 -0.07 -3.95 12.08
N PHE A 117 0.89 -3.26 11.48
CA PHE A 117 1.31 -1.94 11.92
C PHE A 117 1.52 -1.00 10.75
N TYR A 118 1.50 0.29 11.03
CA TYR A 118 1.88 1.36 10.11
C TYR A 118 2.97 2.22 10.74
N GLY A 119 3.92 2.65 9.93
CA GLY A 119 4.95 3.61 10.30
C GLY A 119 5.94 3.84 9.17
N SER A 120 6.57 5.01 9.15
CA SER A 120 7.70 5.32 8.28
C SER A 120 8.97 5.49 9.09
N THR A 121 10.12 5.23 8.48
CA THR A 121 11.44 5.30 9.16
C THR A 121 11.74 6.72 9.61
N GLU A 122 11.38 7.70 8.80
CA GLU A 122 11.61 9.13 9.01
C GLU A 122 10.48 9.82 9.78
N GLY A 123 9.33 9.18 9.88
CA GLY A 123 8.13 9.78 10.46
C GLY A 123 7.99 9.57 11.96
N ASN A 124 7.13 10.39 12.56
CA ASN A 124 6.79 10.31 13.99
C ASN A 124 5.41 9.67 14.25
N VAL A 125 4.81 9.06 13.24
CA VAL A 125 3.51 8.37 13.34
C VAL A 125 3.72 6.88 13.33
N SER A 126 3.15 6.19 14.33
CA SER A 126 3.09 4.74 14.38
C SER A 126 1.71 4.29 14.84
N LEU A 127 1.14 3.34 14.13
CA LEU A 127 -0.15 2.74 14.45
C LEU A 127 -0.01 1.23 14.54
N PHE A 128 -0.79 0.61 15.44
CA PHE A 128 -0.80 -0.83 15.65
C PHE A 128 -2.23 -1.36 15.67
N ASN A 129 -2.47 -2.42 14.94
CA ASN A 129 -3.71 -3.17 14.92
C ASN A 129 -3.55 -4.43 15.78
N PHE A 130 -3.78 -4.28 17.08
CA PHE A 130 -3.68 -5.39 18.03
C PHE A 130 -4.85 -6.35 17.95
N ASP A 131 -6.00 -5.86 17.53
CA ASP A 131 -7.26 -6.60 17.54
C ASP A 131 -7.37 -7.54 16.32
N GLY A 132 -6.46 -7.43 15.34
CA GLY A 132 -6.51 -8.21 14.11
C GLY A 132 -7.70 -7.82 13.21
N ARG A 133 -8.18 -6.56 13.28
CA ARG A 133 -9.23 -6.03 12.41
C ARG A 133 -8.75 -6.02 10.98
N GLN A 134 -9.33 -6.88 10.15
CA GLN A 134 -8.91 -7.05 8.76
C GLN A 134 -9.00 -5.72 7.98
N GLY A 135 -7.95 -5.42 7.23
CA GLY A 135 -7.80 -4.21 6.43
C GLY A 135 -7.40 -2.95 7.21
N ALA A 136 -7.49 -2.94 8.55
CA ALA A 136 -7.05 -1.81 9.35
C ALA A 136 -5.53 -1.88 9.59
N ILE A 137 -4.84 -0.72 9.49
CA ILE A 137 -3.41 -0.59 9.76
C ILE A 137 -3.09 -0.24 11.22
N GLY A 138 -4.11 0.10 12.01
CA GLY A 138 -3.98 0.36 13.43
C GLY A 138 -5.21 0.99 14.03
N ARG A 139 -5.18 1.18 15.34
CA ARG A 139 -6.28 1.74 16.11
C ARG A 139 -5.80 2.80 17.10
N VAL A 140 -6.53 3.88 17.18
CA VAL A 140 -6.41 4.89 18.26
C VAL A 140 -7.66 4.84 19.13
N PRO A 141 -7.60 4.16 20.28
CA PRO A 141 -8.72 4.14 21.22
C PRO A 141 -9.11 5.55 21.67
N LYS A 142 -10.40 5.80 21.88
CA LYS A 142 -10.92 7.14 22.26
C LYS A 142 -10.22 7.71 23.50
N LEU A 143 -9.91 6.87 24.48
CA LEU A 143 -9.21 7.25 25.72
C LEU A 143 -7.77 7.71 25.48
N LEU A 144 -7.12 7.25 24.40
CA LEU A 144 -5.73 7.59 24.08
C LEU A 144 -5.60 8.67 23.00
N LYS A 145 -6.72 9.21 22.51
CA LYS A 145 -6.73 10.18 21.40
C LYS A 145 -5.90 11.44 21.70
N SER A 146 -5.84 11.88 22.95
CA SER A 146 -5.03 13.03 23.34
C SER A 146 -3.52 12.72 23.47
N GLN A 147 -3.16 11.45 23.62
CA GLN A 147 -1.79 11.00 23.83
C GLN A 147 -1.12 10.54 22.53
N ILE A 148 -1.93 10.25 21.50
CA ILE A 148 -1.44 9.79 20.19
C ILE A 148 -1.46 10.97 19.23
N ASN A 149 -0.34 11.18 18.59
CA ASN A 149 -0.04 12.38 17.81
C ASN A 149 -0.64 12.42 16.39
N ILE A 150 -1.38 11.39 15.97
CA ILE A 150 -1.95 11.34 14.60
C ILE A 150 -3.30 12.07 14.50
N ARG A 151 -3.50 12.79 13.39
CA ARG A 151 -4.79 13.37 12.98
C ARG A 151 -4.93 13.21 11.46
N LEU A 152 -6.17 13.29 10.96
CA LEU A 152 -6.47 13.41 9.54
C LEU A 152 -6.95 14.82 9.25
N VAL A 153 -6.43 15.43 8.18
CA VAL A 153 -6.89 16.71 7.64
C VAL A 153 -7.53 16.51 6.29
N GLU A 154 -8.56 17.31 5.97
CA GLU A 154 -9.13 17.35 4.63
C GLU A 154 -8.03 17.66 3.62
N PHE A 155 -8.06 16.97 2.49
CA PHE A 155 -7.01 17.04 1.48
C PHE A 155 -7.60 17.26 0.10
N ASP A 156 -7.07 18.23 -0.60
CA ASP A 156 -7.42 18.53 -1.99
C ASP A 156 -6.36 17.90 -2.91
N LEU A 157 -6.80 16.93 -3.73
CA LEU A 157 -5.92 16.21 -4.65
C LEU A 157 -5.48 17.05 -5.87
N ASP A 158 -6.24 18.08 -6.24
CA ASP A 158 -5.89 18.93 -7.39
C ASP A 158 -4.71 19.84 -7.06
N THR A 159 -4.73 20.40 -5.86
CA THR A 159 -3.66 21.28 -5.38
C THR A 159 -2.56 20.50 -4.64
N GLU A 160 -2.79 19.23 -4.32
CA GLU A 160 -1.96 18.39 -3.46
C GLU A 160 -1.67 19.05 -2.09
N GLN A 161 -2.68 19.75 -1.54
CA GLN A 161 -2.57 20.49 -0.28
C GLN A 161 -3.71 20.17 0.68
N PRO A 162 -3.47 20.27 2.00
CA PRO A 162 -4.53 20.28 3.00
C PRO A 162 -5.48 21.47 2.80
N VAL A 163 -6.78 21.22 2.94
CA VAL A 163 -7.81 22.26 2.87
C VAL A 163 -7.74 23.14 4.11
N ARG A 164 -7.72 24.46 3.91
CA ARG A 164 -7.71 25.46 4.99
C ARG A 164 -9.01 26.26 5.04
N GLY A 165 -9.42 26.62 6.26
CA GLY A 165 -10.53 27.53 6.51
C GLY A 165 -10.15 29.00 6.27
N SER A 166 -11.13 29.91 6.42
CA SER A 166 -10.93 31.36 6.36
C SER A 166 -10.01 31.91 7.45
N ASP A 167 -9.83 31.18 8.55
CA ASP A 167 -8.89 31.48 9.63
C ASP A 167 -7.43 31.06 9.32
N GLY A 168 -7.22 30.44 8.17
CA GLY A 168 -5.93 29.91 7.71
C GLY A 168 -5.52 28.59 8.35
N LEU A 169 -6.35 28.00 9.21
CA LEU A 169 -6.09 26.69 9.82
C LEU A 169 -6.61 25.55 8.95
N CYS A 170 -6.02 24.36 9.07
CA CYS A 170 -6.47 23.19 8.33
C CYS A 170 -7.80 22.66 8.89
N ARG A 171 -8.63 22.14 8.00
CA ARG A 171 -9.89 21.48 8.38
C ARG A 171 -9.62 20.03 8.77
N PRO A 172 -10.08 19.58 9.97
CA PRO A 172 -10.04 18.16 10.31
C PRO A 172 -10.92 17.36 9.35
N ALA A 173 -10.42 16.23 8.85
CA ALA A 173 -11.24 15.34 8.04
C ALA A 173 -12.37 14.72 8.89
N PRO A 174 -13.63 14.77 8.45
CA PRO A 174 -14.74 14.10 9.12
C PRO A 174 -14.50 12.59 9.27
N LEU A 175 -15.08 11.99 10.31
CA LEU A 175 -15.00 10.53 10.49
C LEU A 175 -15.61 9.81 9.27
N GLY A 176 -14.92 8.79 8.80
CA GLY A 176 -15.33 8.01 7.64
C GLY A 176 -14.89 8.61 6.30
N THR A 177 -14.39 9.84 6.26
CA THR A 177 -13.86 10.45 5.03
C THR A 177 -12.34 10.24 4.92
N VAL A 178 -11.84 10.38 3.68
CA VAL A 178 -10.41 10.30 3.38
C VAL A 178 -9.75 11.65 3.68
N GLY A 179 -8.56 11.61 4.29
CA GLY A 179 -7.75 12.78 4.55
C GLY A 179 -6.26 12.43 4.63
N GLU A 180 -5.40 13.45 4.56
CA GLU A 180 -3.96 13.25 4.79
C GLU A 180 -3.69 12.96 6.27
N ALA A 181 -2.95 11.90 6.55
CA ALA A 181 -2.48 11.60 7.88
C ALA A 181 -1.29 12.48 8.25
N ILE A 182 -1.39 13.13 9.42
CA ILE A 182 -0.33 14.02 9.92
C ILE A 182 0.01 13.68 11.37
N GLY A 183 1.27 13.89 11.74
CA GLY A 183 1.78 13.64 13.09
C GLY A 183 2.23 14.92 13.79
N LEU A 184 1.71 15.20 15.00
CA LEU A 184 2.13 16.36 15.79
C LEU A 184 3.63 16.30 16.07
N ILE A 185 4.35 17.37 15.74
CA ILE A 185 5.76 17.55 16.10
C ILE A 185 5.80 18.27 17.46
N GLY A 186 6.32 17.59 18.47
CA GLY A 186 6.44 18.09 19.84
C GLY A 186 7.87 17.97 20.38
N GLN A 187 8.06 18.40 21.61
CA GLN A 187 9.37 18.30 22.30
C GLN A 187 9.61 16.92 22.96
N ASP A 188 8.58 16.06 23.02
CA ASP A 188 8.72 14.69 23.50
C ASP A 188 9.42 13.84 22.41
N VAL A 189 10.37 13.02 22.82
CA VAL A 189 11.13 12.09 21.94
C VAL A 189 10.22 11.22 21.06
N ARG A 190 9.00 10.93 21.51
CA ARG A 190 7.98 10.18 20.74
C ARG A 190 7.36 11.01 19.61
N HIS A 191 7.41 12.32 19.70
CA HIS A 191 6.83 13.26 18.76
C HIS A 191 7.89 14.05 17.98
N ASP A 192 9.16 13.70 18.20
CA ASP A 192 10.27 14.32 17.48
C ASP A 192 10.27 13.92 16.00
N PHE A 193 10.62 14.87 15.16
CA PHE A 193 10.87 14.67 13.75
C PHE A 193 12.29 15.15 13.45
N SER A 194 13.19 14.20 13.34
CA SER A 194 14.63 14.47 13.09
C SER A 194 14.91 15.01 11.68
N GLY A 195 13.94 14.90 10.77
CA GLY A 195 14.06 15.38 9.38
C GLY A 195 14.93 14.48 8.50
N TYR A 196 15.10 14.93 7.27
CA TYR A 196 16.02 14.34 6.30
C TYR A 196 17.38 15.03 6.37
N ALA A 197 18.41 14.43 5.79
CA ALA A 197 19.71 15.06 5.61
C ALA A 197 19.58 16.36 4.76
N ASP A 198 18.64 16.40 3.83
CA ASP A 198 18.25 17.61 3.08
C ASP A 198 17.20 18.41 3.90
N LYS A 199 17.60 19.62 4.31
CA LYS A 199 16.73 20.54 5.06
C LYS A 199 15.52 21.00 4.25
N ALA A 200 15.68 21.28 2.95
CA ALA A 200 14.59 21.73 2.09
C ALA A 200 13.54 20.61 1.89
N ALA A 201 13.97 19.36 1.77
CA ALA A 201 13.08 18.22 1.76
C ALA A 201 12.34 18.03 3.09
N SER A 202 13.02 18.30 4.22
CA SER A 202 12.42 18.26 5.56
C SER A 202 11.36 19.33 5.75
N GLU A 203 11.61 20.56 5.30
CA GLU A 203 10.66 21.68 5.40
C GLU A 203 9.37 21.41 4.62
N LYS A 204 9.46 20.80 3.43
CA LYS A 204 8.28 20.40 2.63
C LYS A 204 7.37 19.38 3.35
N LYS A 205 7.91 18.65 4.32
CA LYS A 205 7.19 17.65 5.12
C LYS A 205 6.62 18.23 6.41
N ILE A 206 6.74 19.53 6.64
CA ILE A 206 6.23 20.18 7.85
C ILE A 206 5.08 21.12 7.48
N LEU A 207 3.91 20.89 8.07
CA LEU A 207 2.79 21.82 8.08
C LEU A 207 2.87 22.69 9.33
N THR A 208 2.63 23.98 9.15
CA THR A 208 2.48 24.94 10.26
C THR A 208 1.06 25.46 10.32
N ASP A 209 0.65 25.97 11.47
CA ASP A 209 -0.68 26.54 11.66
C ASP A 209 -1.80 25.57 11.24
N VAL A 210 -1.79 24.36 11.78
CA VAL A 210 -2.72 23.30 11.37
C VAL A 210 -4.03 23.39 12.15
N PHE A 211 -4.00 23.25 13.47
CA PHE A 211 -5.19 23.38 14.32
C PHE A 211 -5.12 24.56 15.29
N LYS A 212 -3.93 25.14 15.44
CA LYS A 212 -3.69 26.37 16.19
C LYS A 212 -2.44 27.08 15.65
N LYS A 213 -2.38 28.39 15.81
CA LYS A 213 -1.22 29.20 15.42
C LYS A 213 0.05 28.69 16.09
N GLY A 214 1.10 28.49 15.28
CA GLY A 214 2.43 28.05 15.71
C GLY A 214 2.56 26.53 15.95
N ASP A 215 1.53 25.72 15.78
CA ASP A 215 1.70 24.27 15.83
C ASP A 215 2.40 23.76 14.57
N ARG A 216 3.08 22.62 14.72
CA ARG A 216 3.85 22.00 13.65
C ARG A 216 3.49 20.53 13.55
N TRP A 217 3.27 20.06 12.32
CA TRP A 217 2.84 18.70 12.04
C TRP A 217 3.66 18.12 10.90
N PHE A 218 4.06 16.86 11.06
CA PHE A 218 4.72 16.08 10.02
C PHE A 218 3.68 15.57 9.02
N ARG A 219 3.91 15.79 7.73
CA ARG A 219 3.13 15.23 6.62
C ARG A 219 3.61 13.82 6.32
N THR A 220 2.76 12.81 6.51
CA THR A 220 3.13 11.44 6.13
C THR A 220 3.19 11.27 4.62
N GLY A 221 2.37 12.01 3.90
CA GLY A 221 2.16 11.82 2.46
C GLY A 221 1.24 10.64 2.14
N ASP A 222 0.52 10.16 3.15
CA ASP A 222 -0.40 9.03 3.02
C ASP A 222 -1.84 9.47 3.29
N LEU A 223 -2.75 9.05 2.43
CA LEU A 223 -4.18 9.23 2.59
C LEU A 223 -4.75 8.08 3.40
N MET A 224 -5.53 8.41 4.42
CA MET A 224 -6.14 7.44 5.31
C MET A 224 -7.60 7.80 5.59
N ARG A 225 -8.35 6.81 6.05
CA ARG A 225 -9.69 6.96 6.58
C ARG A 225 -9.74 6.44 8.01
N GLN A 226 -10.42 7.15 8.90
CA GLN A 226 -10.65 6.71 10.27
C GLN A 226 -12.13 6.42 10.48
N ASP A 227 -12.46 5.26 11.08
CA ASP A 227 -13.83 4.93 11.43
C ASP A 227 -14.23 5.41 12.83
N SER A 228 -15.50 5.21 13.20
CA SER A 228 -16.06 5.62 14.50
C SER A 228 -15.50 4.83 15.69
N GLU A 229 -14.91 3.65 15.46
CA GLU A 229 -14.26 2.80 16.47
C GLU A 229 -12.79 3.16 16.67
N GLY A 230 -12.25 4.08 15.85
CA GLY A 230 -10.89 4.57 15.92
C GLY A 230 -9.87 3.77 15.11
N TYR A 231 -10.32 2.86 14.23
CA TYR A 231 -9.44 2.17 13.30
C TYR A 231 -9.09 3.06 12.12
N PHE A 232 -7.83 2.96 11.71
CA PHE A 232 -7.29 3.63 10.53
C PHE A 232 -7.12 2.63 9.39
N TYR A 233 -7.51 3.06 8.21
CA TYR A 233 -7.39 2.31 6.96
C TYR A 233 -6.52 3.11 6.00
N PHE A 234 -5.50 2.48 5.46
CA PHE A 234 -4.67 3.07 4.42
C PHE A 234 -5.44 3.07 3.10
N ILE A 235 -5.48 4.21 2.44
CA ILE A 235 -6.19 4.37 1.16
C ILE A 235 -5.21 4.39 0.00
N ASP A 236 -4.25 5.33 0.03
CA ASP A 236 -3.24 5.45 -1.01
C ASP A 236 -2.15 6.47 -0.59
N ARG A 237 -1.14 6.65 -1.42
CA ARG A 237 -0.17 7.73 -1.28
C ARG A 237 -0.59 8.97 -2.06
N ILE A 238 -0.32 10.12 -1.48
CA ILE A 238 -0.36 11.39 -2.22
C ILE A 238 0.66 11.28 -3.35
N GLY A 239 0.25 11.55 -4.60
CA GLY A 239 1.09 11.40 -5.79
C GLY A 239 0.89 10.07 -6.55
N ASP A 240 0.45 9.00 -5.87
CA ASP A 240 -0.03 7.78 -6.55
C ASP A 240 -1.52 7.92 -6.91
N THR A 241 -2.35 8.43 -5.99
CA THR A 241 -3.75 8.80 -6.27
C THR A 241 -3.82 9.84 -7.39
N PHE A 242 -4.76 9.68 -8.29
CA PHE A 242 -4.96 10.63 -9.38
C PHE A 242 -6.45 11.00 -9.54
N ARG A 243 -6.71 12.13 -10.19
CA ARG A 243 -8.07 12.57 -10.53
C ARG A 243 -8.36 12.30 -11.99
N TRP A 244 -9.54 11.74 -12.27
CA TRP A 244 -10.02 11.49 -13.61
C TRP A 244 -11.51 11.80 -13.73
N LYS A 245 -11.87 12.63 -14.71
CA LYS A 245 -13.26 13.05 -14.96
C LYS A 245 -13.97 13.60 -13.71
N GLY A 246 -13.25 14.37 -12.90
CA GLY A 246 -13.78 14.98 -11.68
C GLY A 246 -13.76 14.10 -10.43
N GLU A 247 -13.41 12.81 -10.55
CA GLU A 247 -13.42 11.85 -9.47
C GLU A 247 -12.01 11.42 -9.05
N ASN A 248 -11.82 11.16 -7.77
CA ASN A 248 -10.56 10.68 -7.21
C ASN A 248 -10.44 9.16 -7.36
N VAL A 249 -9.31 8.71 -7.88
CA VAL A 249 -9.03 7.29 -8.10
C VAL A 249 -7.86 6.85 -7.22
N SER A 250 -8.12 5.93 -6.30
CA SER A 250 -7.08 5.24 -5.54
C SER A 250 -6.47 4.14 -6.40
N THR A 251 -5.16 4.18 -6.59
CA THR A 251 -4.45 3.17 -7.36
C THR A 251 -4.55 1.81 -6.70
N ILE A 252 -4.44 1.76 -5.38
CA ILE A 252 -4.50 0.52 -4.60
C ILE A 252 -5.87 -0.14 -4.69
N GLU A 253 -6.96 0.64 -4.62
CA GLU A 253 -8.31 0.09 -4.72
C GLU A 253 -8.55 -0.54 -6.09
N VAL A 254 -8.10 0.13 -7.16
CA VAL A 254 -8.19 -0.42 -8.52
C VAL A 254 -7.29 -1.64 -8.69
N GLU A 255 -6.05 -1.61 -8.19
CA GLU A 255 -5.13 -2.76 -8.21
C GLU A 255 -5.73 -3.99 -7.54
N GLN A 256 -6.36 -3.81 -6.40
CA GLN A 256 -7.03 -4.90 -5.66
C GLN A 256 -8.12 -5.56 -6.51
N ARG A 257 -8.97 -4.76 -7.14
CA ARG A 257 -10.02 -5.27 -8.01
C ARG A 257 -9.48 -5.96 -9.25
N LEU A 258 -8.46 -5.38 -9.88
CA LEU A 258 -7.86 -5.98 -11.09
C LEU A 258 -7.10 -7.27 -10.80
N ALA A 259 -6.53 -7.43 -9.61
CA ALA A 259 -5.85 -8.66 -9.20
C ALA A 259 -6.81 -9.86 -9.05
N GLU A 260 -8.11 -9.62 -8.89
CA GLU A 260 -9.16 -10.65 -8.86
C GLU A 260 -9.69 -11.01 -10.27
N ALA A 261 -9.25 -10.27 -11.31
CA ALA A 261 -9.71 -10.52 -12.68
C ALA A 261 -9.17 -11.84 -13.24
N PRO A 262 -9.94 -12.59 -14.03
CA PRO A 262 -9.51 -13.87 -14.58
C PRO A 262 -8.18 -13.78 -15.35
N GLY A 263 -7.20 -14.62 -14.96
CA GLY A 263 -5.89 -14.69 -15.60
C GLY A 263 -4.93 -13.54 -15.25
N VAL A 264 -5.29 -12.62 -14.36
CA VAL A 264 -4.37 -11.59 -13.85
C VAL A 264 -3.64 -12.13 -12.63
N SER A 265 -2.31 -12.21 -12.70
CA SER A 265 -1.47 -12.56 -11.54
C SER A 265 -1.00 -11.34 -10.77
N GLU A 266 -0.70 -10.24 -11.47
CA GLU A 266 -0.33 -8.96 -10.84
C GLU A 266 -0.93 -7.79 -11.62
N ALA A 267 -1.32 -6.75 -10.89
CA ALA A 267 -1.81 -5.49 -11.44
C ALA A 267 -1.12 -4.31 -10.77
N ILE A 268 -0.63 -3.36 -11.57
CA ILE A 268 -0.04 -2.09 -11.12
C ILE A 268 -0.81 -0.97 -11.79
N VAL A 269 -1.42 -0.09 -11.00
CA VAL A 269 -2.23 1.02 -11.49
C VAL A 269 -1.54 2.36 -11.26
N TYR A 270 -1.63 3.24 -12.23
CA TYR A 270 -1.04 4.56 -12.18
C TYR A 270 -1.79 5.54 -13.11
N GLY A 271 -1.65 6.83 -12.82
CA GLY A 271 -2.23 7.88 -13.65
C GLY A 271 -1.29 8.34 -14.74
N VAL A 272 -1.77 8.48 -15.98
CA VAL A 272 -1.03 9.03 -17.12
C VAL A 272 -1.71 10.31 -17.64
N PRO A 273 -0.96 11.40 -17.92
CA PRO A 273 -1.55 12.60 -18.48
C PRO A 273 -1.99 12.35 -19.92
N VAL A 274 -3.17 12.86 -20.28
CA VAL A 274 -3.71 12.78 -21.65
C VAL A 274 -4.01 14.19 -22.13
N ALA A 275 -3.50 14.54 -23.31
CA ALA A 275 -3.71 15.86 -23.89
C ALA A 275 -5.21 16.17 -24.04
N GLY A 276 -5.61 17.38 -23.67
CA GLY A 276 -7.00 17.83 -23.73
C GLY A 276 -7.91 17.36 -22.60
N TYR A 277 -7.38 16.65 -21.60
CA TYR A 277 -8.11 16.25 -20.40
C TYR A 277 -7.50 16.87 -19.15
N GLU A 278 -8.36 17.22 -18.20
CA GLU A 278 -7.96 17.59 -16.86
C GLU A 278 -7.71 16.35 -16.02
N GLY A 279 -6.65 16.36 -15.21
CA GLY A 279 -6.23 15.22 -14.41
C GLY A 279 -5.41 14.18 -15.19
N LYS A 280 -5.49 12.92 -14.76
CA LYS A 280 -4.73 11.80 -15.34
C LYS A 280 -5.68 10.63 -15.61
N ALA A 281 -5.57 10.02 -16.79
CA ALA A 281 -6.29 8.78 -17.09
C ALA A 281 -5.67 7.59 -16.40
N GLY A 282 -6.48 6.68 -15.88
CA GLY A 282 -5.99 5.44 -15.30
C GLY A 282 -5.33 4.53 -16.33
N MET A 283 -4.16 4.01 -16.00
CA MET A 283 -3.46 2.99 -16.77
C MET A 283 -3.10 1.81 -15.85
N ALA A 284 -3.30 0.58 -16.35
CA ALA A 284 -2.95 -0.64 -15.63
C ALA A 284 -1.85 -1.40 -16.37
N ALA A 285 -0.77 -1.76 -15.67
CA ALA A 285 0.18 -2.76 -16.12
C ALA A 285 -0.18 -4.12 -15.51
N LEU A 286 -0.40 -5.13 -16.35
CA LEU A 286 -0.87 -6.45 -15.94
C LEU A 286 0.16 -7.52 -16.26
N VAL A 287 0.42 -8.40 -15.29
CA VAL A 287 1.08 -9.68 -15.51
C VAL A 287 0.00 -10.74 -15.66
N MET A 288 0.04 -11.51 -16.74
CA MET A 288 -1.00 -12.47 -17.06
C MET A 288 -0.54 -13.92 -16.86
N GLU A 289 -1.44 -14.75 -16.30
CA GLU A 289 -1.33 -16.20 -16.39
C GLU A 289 -1.99 -16.69 -17.68
N GLY A 290 -1.21 -16.78 -18.74
CA GLY A 290 -1.69 -17.18 -20.04
C GLY A 290 -2.06 -16.02 -20.96
N LYS A 291 -2.98 -16.25 -21.92
CA LYS A 291 -3.34 -15.27 -22.95
C LYS A 291 -4.33 -14.24 -22.41
N PHE A 292 -4.08 -12.97 -22.66
CA PHE A 292 -5.00 -11.89 -22.32
C PHE A 292 -6.27 -11.94 -23.19
N ASP A 293 -7.42 -12.10 -22.54
CA ASP A 293 -8.73 -11.97 -23.16
C ASP A 293 -9.30 -10.58 -22.89
N ALA A 294 -9.20 -9.69 -23.88
CA ALA A 294 -9.59 -8.30 -23.75
C ALA A 294 -11.12 -8.12 -23.53
N ALA A 295 -11.94 -9.03 -24.04
CA ALA A 295 -13.41 -8.97 -23.90
C ALA A 295 -13.82 -9.43 -22.49
N ALA A 296 -13.29 -10.54 -22.01
CA ALA A 296 -13.53 -11.02 -20.65
C ALA A 296 -13.05 -10.02 -19.60
N PHE A 297 -11.86 -9.45 -19.80
CA PHE A 297 -11.31 -8.42 -18.93
C PHE A 297 -12.18 -7.15 -18.92
N ALA A 298 -12.68 -6.70 -20.07
CA ALA A 298 -13.58 -5.55 -20.16
C ALA A 298 -14.88 -5.79 -19.39
N ALA A 299 -15.50 -6.95 -19.57
CA ALA A 299 -16.72 -7.33 -18.86
C ALA A 299 -16.51 -7.35 -17.34
N TYR A 300 -15.37 -7.88 -16.88
CA TYR A 300 -14.99 -7.89 -15.47
C TYR A 300 -14.83 -6.46 -14.92
N VAL A 301 -14.05 -5.61 -15.61
CA VAL A 301 -13.81 -4.22 -15.22
C VAL A 301 -15.13 -3.43 -15.15
N ASP A 302 -16.05 -3.69 -16.09
CA ASP A 302 -17.37 -3.03 -16.11
C ASP A 302 -18.25 -3.42 -14.93
N ALA A 303 -18.15 -4.65 -14.48
CA ALA A 303 -18.91 -5.17 -13.35
C ALA A 303 -18.33 -4.74 -12.00
N GLN A 304 -17.00 -4.58 -11.89
CA GLN A 304 -16.32 -4.39 -10.61
C GLN A 304 -15.89 -2.95 -10.31
N LEU A 305 -15.72 -2.10 -11.34
CA LEU A 305 -15.22 -0.75 -11.16
C LEU A 305 -16.23 0.31 -11.63
N PRO A 306 -16.40 1.41 -10.88
CA PRO A 306 -17.16 2.55 -11.34
C PRO A 306 -16.49 3.14 -12.59
N HIS A 307 -17.27 3.81 -13.43
CA HIS A 307 -16.81 4.27 -14.74
C HIS A 307 -15.51 5.09 -14.71
N TYR A 308 -15.37 5.97 -13.73
CA TYR A 308 -14.19 6.84 -13.58
C TYR A 308 -12.91 6.09 -13.15
N ALA A 309 -13.05 4.96 -12.45
CA ALA A 309 -11.93 4.16 -11.96
C ALA A 309 -11.46 3.09 -12.95
N ARG A 310 -12.21 2.86 -14.03
CA ARG A 310 -11.84 1.90 -15.07
C ARG A 310 -10.59 2.37 -15.81
N PRO A 311 -9.52 1.56 -15.90
CA PRO A 311 -8.33 1.95 -16.65
C PRO A 311 -8.67 2.31 -18.11
N ALA A 312 -8.27 3.51 -18.54
CA ALA A 312 -8.40 3.91 -19.95
C ALA A 312 -7.37 3.17 -20.82
N PHE A 313 -6.24 2.78 -20.23
CA PHE A 313 -5.17 2.06 -20.91
C PHE A 313 -4.76 0.83 -20.12
N VAL A 314 -4.36 -0.22 -20.86
CA VAL A 314 -3.78 -1.44 -20.29
C VAL A 314 -2.50 -1.77 -21.04
N ARG A 315 -1.43 -2.11 -20.34
CA ARG A 315 -0.22 -2.72 -20.90
C ARG A 315 -0.02 -4.10 -20.29
N LEU A 316 0.44 -5.04 -21.09
CA LEU A 316 0.87 -6.34 -20.58
C LEU A 316 2.38 -6.31 -20.38
N ILE A 317 2.82 -6.84 -19.25
CA ILE A 317 4.24 -6.95 -18.86
C ILE A 317 4.54 -8.41 -18.49
N GLU A 318 5.78 -8.84 -18.69
CA GLU A 318 6.20 -10.21 -18.34
C GLU A 318 6.32 -10.41 -16.84
N SER A 319 6.79 -9.39 -16.13
CA SER A 319 6.94 -9.39 -14.68
C SER A 319 6.88 -7.97 -14.15
N ALA A 320 6.46 -7.82 -12.90
CA ALA A 320 6.49 -6.54 -12.22
C ALA A 320 7.87 -6.29 -11.60
N ASP A 321 8.51 -5.17 -11.97
CA ASP A 321 9.74 -4.74 -11.33
C ASP A 321 9.45 -4.27 -9.91
N THR A 322 10.13 -4.92 -8.95
CA THR A 322 10.00 -4.58 -7.54
C THR A 322 11.33 -4.10 -6.96
N THR A 323 11.25 -3.26 -5.95
CA THR A 323 12.40 -2.92 -5.11
C THR A 323 12.81 -4.12 -4.25
N GLY A 324 13.98 -4.08 -3.61
CA GLY A 324 14.39 -5.09 -2.63
C GLY A 324 13.41 -5.28 -1.45
N THR A 325 12.42 -4.41 -1.34
CA THR A 325 11.31 -4.45 -0.36
C THR A 325 9.98 -4.80 -1.01
N PHE A 326 9.99 -5.38 -2.19
CA PHE A 326 8.82 -5.84 -2.93
C PHE A 326 7.77 -4.76 -3.21
N LYS A 327 8.20 -3.48 -3.33
CA LYS A 327 7.34 -2.38 -3.79
C LYS A 327 7.51 -2.22 -5.30
N TYR A 328 6.41 -2.07 -6.01
CA TYR A 328 6.42 -1.84 -7.45
C TYR A 328 7.13 -0.53 -7.82
N ARG A 329 7.94 -0.58 -8.88
CA ARG A 329 8.63 0.59 -9.44
C ARG A 329 7.73 1.29 -10.46
N ARG A 330 6.81 2.11 -9.97
CA ARG A 330 5.85 2.83 -10.82
C ARG A 330 6.48 3.93 -11.67
N VAL A 331 7.61 4.49 -11.24
CA VAL A 331 8.24 5.65 -11.90
C VAL A 331 8.54 5.37 -13.38
N ASP A 332 9.10 4.21 -13.69
CA ASP A 332 9.44 3.81 -15.04
C ASP A 332 8.17 3.60 -15.89
N LEU A 333 7.15 2.96 -15.30
CA LEU A 333 5.85 2.72 -15.94
C LEU A 333 5.14 4.04 -16.30
N VAL A 334 5.14 5.00 -15.38
CA VAL A 334 4.56 6.35 -15.59
C VAL A 334 5.33 7.11 -16.67
N SER A 335 6.67 7.05 -16.64
CA SER A 335 7.55 7.69 -17.63
C SER A 335 7.36 7.15 -19.05
N ASP A 336 7.07 5.86 -19.18
CA ASP A 336 6.77 5.23 -20.46
C ASP A 336 5.43 5.65 -21.05
N GLY A 337 4.45 5.89 -20.17
CA GLY A 337 3.10 6.27 -20.55
C GLY A 337 2.42 5.24 -21.46
N PHE A 338 1.61 5.75 -22.41
CA PHE A 338 0.85 4.92 -23.36
C PHE A 338 1.32 5.10 -24.83
N GLN A 339 2.65 5.22 -25.05
CA GLN A 339 3.21 5.44 -26.38
C GLN A 339 3.44 4.11 -27.13
N PRO A 340 2.73 3.80 -28.23
CA PRO A 340 3.03 2.65 -29.07
C PRO A 340 4.43 2.76 -29.69
N GLY A 341 5.20 1.68 -29.65
CA GLY A 341 6.60 1.64 -30.09
C GLY A 341 7.63 1.84 -28.96
N LYS A 342 7.24 2.49 -27.87
CA LYS A 342 8.01 2.51 -26.63
C LYS A 342 7.56 1.40 -25.68
N VAL A 343 6.27 1.08 -25.72
CA VAL A 343 5.64 0.04 -24.91
C VAL A 343 4.97 -0.98 -25.84
N GLU A 344 5.28 -2.25 -25.65
CA GLU A 344 4.62 -3.36 -26.34
C GLU A 344 3.30 -3.74 -25.64
N HIS A 345 2.42 -4.44 -26.39
CA HIS A 345 1.15 -4.98 -25.85
C HIS A 345 0.26 -3.94 -25.15
N LEU A 346 0.07 -2.80 -25.79
CA LEU A 346 -0.81 -1.73 -25.33
C LEU A 346 -2.23 -1.90 -25.84
N TYR A 347 -3.19 -1.62 -24.94
CA TYR A 347 -4.62 -1.60 -25.23
C TYR A 347 -5.21 -0.30 -24.75
N VAL A 348 -6.24 0.18 -25.44
CA VAL A 348 -7.05 1.34 -25.07
C VAL A 348 -8.50 0.88 -24.90
N ARG A 349 -9.18 1.44 -23.90
CA ARG A 349 -10.58 1.21 -23.67
C ARG A 349 -11.43 1.92 -24.71
N HIS A 350 -12.27 1.17 -25.40
CA HIS A 350 -13.26 1.69 -26.33
C HIS A 350 -14.66 1.57 -25.69
N PRO A 351 -15.52 2.61 -25.74
CA PRO A 351 -16.84 2.59 -25.10
C PRO A 351 -17.70 1.36 -25.45
N GLU A 352 -17.68 0.93 -26.70
CA GLU A 352 -18.54 -0.16 -27.20
C GLU A 352 -17.82 -1.52 -27.35
N LYS A 353 -16.49 -1.50 -27.47
CA LYS A 353 -15.70 -2.71 -27.83
C LYS A 353 -14.84 -3.26 -26.70
N GLY A 354 -14.96 -2.67 -25.50
CA GLY A 354 -14.07 -3.01 -24.41
C GLY A 354 -12.62 -2.55 -24.68
N TYR A 355 -11.63 -3.42 -24.46
CA TYR A 355 -10.22 -3.09 -24.71
C TYR A 355 -9.80 -3.53 -26.11
N ALA A 356 -9.25 -2.60 -26.90
CA ALA A 356 -8.70 -2.84 -28.22
C ALA A 356 -7.22 -2.49 -28.26
N LYS A 357 -6.44 -3.16 -29.11
CA LYS A 357 -5.00 -2.89 -29.25
C LYS A 357 -4.78 -1.42 -29.64
N LEU A 358 -3.94 -0.71 -28.91
CA LEU A 358 -3.60 0.68 -29.18
C LEU A 358 -2.60 0.75 -30.33
N THR A 359 -3.08 1.21 -31.50
CA THR A 359 -2.25 1.43 -32.69
C THR A 359 -1.68 2.85 -32.71
N GLN A 360 -0.66 3.10 -33.53
CA GLN A 360 -0.12 4.45 -33.78
C GLN A 360 -1.18 5.44 -34.26
N ALA A 361 -2.12 4.97 -35.11
CA ALA A 361 -3.22 5.80 -35.61
C ALA A 361 -4.19 6.17 -34.47
N ALA A 362 -4.61 5.20 -33.66
CA ALA A 362 -5.47 5.44 -32.50
C ALA A 362 -4.80 6.35 -31.45
N HIS A 363 -3.50 6.18 -31.21
CA HIS A 363 -2.74 7.05 -30.33
C HIS A 363 -2.73 8.51 -30.82
N LYS A 364 -2.48 8.75 -32.12
CA LYS A 364 -2.53 10.08 -32.72
C LYS A 364 -3.93 10.70 -32.60
N ALA A 365 -5.00 9.92 -32.88
CA ALA A 365 -6.37 10.37 -32.77
C ALA A 365 -6.78 10.75 -31.31
N ILE A 366 -6.22 10.06 -30.31
CA ILE A 366 -6.41 10.42 -28.89
C ILE A 366 -5.67 11.74 -28.58
N LEU A 367 -4.43 11.89 -29.03
CA LEU A 367 -3.64 13.10 -28.76
C LEU A 367 -4.19 14.33 -29.49
N SER A 368 -4.81 14.17 -30.68
CA SER A 368 -5.47 15.26 -31.40
C SER A 368 -6.88 15.61 -30.87
N GLY A 369 -7.44 14.79 -29.97
CA GLY A 369 -8.80 14.95 -29.46
C GLY A 369 -9.89 14.44 -30.38
N GLU A 370 -9.54 13.81 -31.52
CA GLU A 370 -10.51 13.18 -32.44
C GLU A 370 -11.23 11.99 -31.80
N THR A 371 -10.49 11.23 -30.96
CA THR A 371 -11.06 10.13 -30.17
C THR A 371 -11.11 10.53 -28.70
N ARG A 372 -12.32 10.51 -28.11
CA ARG A 372 -12.53 10.75 -26.67
C ARG A 372 -12.44 9.44 -25.87
N LEU A 373 -11.82 9.53 -24.68
CA LEU A 373 -11.67 8.44 -23.70
C LEU A 373 -12.88 8.35 -22.77
#